data_a8742ad9431c0dc566280eba2422d8e9
#
_entry.id   a8742ad9431c0dc566280eba2422d8e9
#
_cell.length_a   1.000
_cell.length_b   1.000
_cell.length_c   1.000
_cell.angle_alpha   90.00
_cell.angle_beta   90.00
_cell.angle_gamma   90.00
#
_symmetry.space_group_name_H-M   'P 1'
#
loop_
_entity.id
_entity.type
_entity.pdbx_description
1 polymer ?
#
loop_
_entity_poly.entity_id
_entity_poly.type
_entity_poly.pdbx_seq_one_letter_code
_entity_poly.pdbx_strand_id
1 'polypeptide(L)'
;ARNLCMILDARTGQPYYDLSEILKDKNYYILTTNQDKQFTRLFPEEKISAIQGDWRYFQCSSRCHDGLYDSVETLHKLNDAIDSDLRVPTDMIPRCPKCGAEMEPWVRSWVFLEGRKYREEHSKLNAFLQKNIHKKILFLELGVGRMTPMFIQEPFWNLTYAYPDAFYITINPKDALLPEKLKNKGLAIREDIAKVLADTKKFSGGKM
;
A
#
# COMPACT_ATOMS: atom_id res chain seq x y z
N ALA A 1 7.86 8.94 16.94
CA ALA A 1 8.71 7.74 16.87
C ALA A 1 7.94 6.49 17.32
N ARG A 2 7.43 6.44 18.58
CA ARG A 2 6.83 5.24 19.19
C ARG A 2 5.79 4.54 18.32
N ASN A 3 4.76 5.24 17.85
CA ASN A 3 3.71 4.65 16.98
C ASN A 3 4.30 4.12 15.68
N LEU A 4 5.32 4.77 15.12
CA LEU A 4 5.96 4.34 13.87
C LEU A 4 6.76 3.06 14.06
N CYS A 5 7.51 2.93 15.15
CA CYS A 5 8.19 1.68 15.50
C CYS A 5 7.18 0.55 15.68
N MET A 6 6.08 0.78 16.41
CA MET A 6 5.03 -0.24 16.57
C MET A 6 4.45 -0.71 15.23
N ILE A 7 4.24 0.19 14.25
CA ILE A 7 3.76 -0.16 12.91
C ILE A 7 4.83 -0.95 12.14
N LEU A 8 6.08 -0.50 12.18
CA LEU A 8 7.19 -1.14 11.47
C LEU A 8 7.52 -2.53 12.03
N ASP A 9 7.36 -2.72 13.33
CA ASP A 9 7.70 -3.98 14.03
C ASP A 9 6.50 -4.92 14.19
N ALA A 10 5.29 -4.45 13.85
CA ALA A 10 4.08 -5.27 13.90
C ALA A 10 4.25 -6.58 13.13
N ARG A 11 3.79 -7.67 13.70
CA ARG A 11 3.80 -8.98 13.02
C ARG A 11 2.88 -8.96 11.81
N THR A 12 3.29 -9.63 10.75
CA THR A 12 2.45 -9.80 9.56
C THR A 12 1.23 -10.65 9.92
N GLY A 13 0.05 -10.15 9.62
CA GLY A 13 -1.21 -10.83 9.90
C GLY A 13 -1.47 -12.00 8.94
N GLN A 14 -2.23 -13.00 9.39
CA GLN A 14 -2.58 -14.18 8.60
C GLN A 14 -3.18 -13.87 7.22
N PRO A 15 -4.01 -12.82 7.01
CA PRO A 15 -4.55 -12.50 5.68
C PRO A 15 -3.48 -12.25 4.62
N TYR A 16 -2.32 -11.71 4.98
CA TYR A 16 -1.21 -11.52 4.03
C TYR A 16 -0.61 -12.84 3.56
N TYR A 17 -0.46 -13.83 4.48
CA TYR A 17 0.00 -15.18 4.13
C TYR A 17 -1.03 -15.90 3.25
N ASP A 18 -2.32 -15.80 3.58
CA ASP A 18 -3.37 -16.42 2.79
C ASP A 18 -3.44 -15.83 1.39
N LEU A 19 -3.29 -14.50 1.26
CA LEU A 19 -3.21 -13.83 -0.03
C LEU A 19 -1.96 -14.27 -0.81
N SER A 20 -0.81 -14.43 -0.15
CA SER A 20 0.41 -14.87 -0.83
C SER A 20 0.27 -16.28 -1.42
N GLU A 21 -0.37 -17.19 -0.71
CA GLU A 21 -0.66 -18.54 -1.21
C GLU A 21 -1.66 -18.52 -2.38
N ILE A 22 -2.72 -17.69 -2.31
CA ILE A 22 -3.68 -17.52 -3.40
C ILE A 22 -3.01 -16.99 -4.67
N LEU A 23 -2.01 -16.12 -4.52
CA LEU A 23 -1.33 -15.44 -5.63
C LEU A 23 -0.08 -16.18 -6.14
N LYS A 24 0.36 -17.25 -5.49
CA LYS A 24 1.63 -17.95 -5.73
C LYS A 24 1.91 -18.24 -7.22
N ASP A 25 0.92 -18.75 -7.93
CA ASP A 25 1.04 -19.14 -9.35
C ASP A 25 0.32 -18.14 -10.29
N LYS A 26 0.08 -16.92 -9.83
CA LYS A 26 -0.62 -15.90 -10.60
C LYS A 26 0.33 -14.81 -11.08
N ASN A 27 -0.02 -14.22 -12.22
CA ASN A 27 0.59 -12.96 -12.64
C ASN A 27 -0.16 -11.83 -11.93
N TYR A 28 0.43 -11.26 -10.88
CA TYR A 28 -0.19 -10.25 -10.03
C TYR A 28 0.67 -8.99 -9.90
N TYR A 29 0.02 -7.92 -9.51
CA TYR A 29 0.62 -6.67 -9.08
C TYR A 29 -0.17 -6.10 -7.89
N ILE A 30 0.52 -5.49 -6.94
CA ILE A 30 -0.07 -4.91 -5.72
C ILE A 30 0.00 -3.40 -5.79
N LEU A 31 -1.15 -2.76 -5.75
CA LEU A 31 -1.28 -1.32 -5.53
C LEU A 31 -1.79 -1.11 -4.11
N THR A 32 -1.04 -0.37 -3.30
CA THR A 32 -1.42 -0.16 -1.90
C THR A 32 -1.36 1.30 -1.48
N THR A 33 -2.30 1.67 -0.62
CA THR A 33 -2.28 2.93 0.14
C THR A 33 -1.79 2.71 1.58
N ASN A 34 -1.50 1.46 1.98
CA ASN A 34 -0.87 1.15 3.25
C ASN A 34 0.58 1.61 3.26
N GLN A 35 1.00 2.15 4.39
CA GLN A 35 2.33 2.72 4.59
C GLN A 35 3.20 1.85 5.52
N ASP A 36 2.70 0.67 5.91
CA ASP A 36 3.20 -0.19 6.99
C ASP A 36 4.20 -1.27 6.56
N LYS A 37 4.62 -1.26 5.31
CA LYS A 37 5.53 -2.25 4.69
C LYS A 37 5.11 -3.73 4.77
N GLN A 38 3.91 -4.07 5.23
CA GLN A 38 3.50 -5.47 5.42
C GLN A 38 3.60 -6.30 4.14
N PHE A 39 3.22 -5.71 3.00
CA PHE A 39 3.33 -6.39 1.71
C PHE A 39 4.78 -6.75 1.34
N THR A 40 5.76 -5.89 1.63
CA THR A 40 7.16 -6.14 1.25
C THR A 40 7.82 -7.28 2.02
N ARG A 41 7.18 -7.80 3.07
CA ARG A 41 7.66 -8.97 3.81
C ARG A 41 7.39 -10.31 3.12
N LEU A 42 6.39 -10.34 2.24
CA LEU A 42 5.91 -11.57 1.61
C LEU A 42 5.91 -11.49 0.08
N PHE A 43 5.97 -10.29 -0.49
CA PHE A 43 5.87 -10.07 -1.92
C PHE A 43 7.08 -9.27 -2.43
N PRO A 44 7.58 -9.55 -3.64
CA PRO A 44 8.70 -8.81 -4.23
C PRO A 44 8.37 -7.32 -4.42
N GLU A 45 9.30 -6.44 -4.07
CA GLU A 45 9.09 -4.98 -4.14
C GLU A 45 8.83 -4.47 -5.56
N GLU A 46 9.36 -5.15 -6.58
CA GLU A 46 9.11 -4.80 -7.99
C GLU A 46 7.66 -5.05 -8.42
N LYS A 47 6.90 -5.84 -7.65
CA LYS A 47 5.47 -6.09 -7.85
C LYS A 47 4.55 -5.25 -6.94
N ILE A 48 5.11 -4.26 -6.25
CA ILE A 48 4.36 -3.42 -5.31
C ILE A 48 4.52 -1.96 -5.69
N SER A 49 3.41 -1.21 -5.66
CA SER A 49 3.38 0.25 -5.69
C SER A 49 2.72 0.79 -4.42
N ALA A 50 3.51 1.42 -3.56
CA ALA A 50 3.06 2.13 -2.37
C ALA A 50 2.88 3.62 -2.70
N ILE A 51 1.68 4.02 -3.15
CA ILE A 51 1.42 5.34 -3.73
C ILE A 51 1.10 6.45 -2.72
N GLN A 52 0.99 6.11 -1.45
CA GLN A 52 0.85 7.09 -0.37
C GLN A 52 2.09 7.17 0.53
N GLY A 53 3.22 6.64 0.05
CA GLY A 53 4.48 6.64 0.77
C GLY A 53 4.69 5.40 1.64
N ASP A 54 5.75 5.45 2.45
CA ASP A 54 6.23 4.32 3.24
C ASP A 54 6.98 4.85 4.47
N TRP A 55 6.61 4.39 5.66
CA TRP A 55 7.21 4.77 6.93
C TRP A 55 8.70 4.42 7.06
N ARG A 56 9.23 3.57 6.18
CA ARG A 56 10.66 3.25 6.13
C ARG A 56 11.53 4.40 5.64
N TYR A 57 10.94 5.49 5.17
CA TYR A 57 11.71 6.60 4.59
C TYR A 57 11.38 7.93 5.23
N PHE A 58 12.42 8.77 5.34
CA PHE A 58 12.31 10.19 5.60
C PHE A 58 12.47 10.98 4.30
N GLN A 59 11.80 12.11 4.23
CA GLN A 59 11.95 13.16 3.22
C GLN A 59 12.33 14.49 3.87
N CYS A 60 12.89 15.41 3.11
CA CYS A 60 13.07 16.78 3.55
C CYS A 60 11.71 17.50 3.62
N SER A 61 11.36 18.11 4.78
CA SER A 61 10.11 18.88 4.93
C SER A 61 10.01 20.06 3.98
N SER A 62 11.15 20.67 3.62
CA SER A 62 11.22 21.74 2.61
C SER A 62 11.26 21.22 1.17
N ARG A 63 11.26 19.91 0.94
CA ARG A 63 11.32 19.29 -0.40
C ARG A 63 12.45 19.85 -1.27
N CYS A 64 13.60 20.17 -0.68
CA CYS A 64 14.72 20.82 -1.37
C CYS A 64 15.41 19.92 -2.41
N HIS A 65 15.11 18.63 -2.43
CA HIS A 65 15.62 17.63 -3.38
C HIS A 65 14.76 16.36 -3.35
N ASP A 66 14.96 15.47 -4.34
CA ASP A 66 14.21 14.22 -4.54
C ASP A 66 14.71 13.04 -3.66
N GLY A 67 15.67 13.24 -2.77
CA GLY A 67 16.26 12.18 -1.96
C GLY A 67 15.33 11.70 -0.85
N LEU A 68 15.22 10.38 -0.71
CA LEU A 68 14.63 9.71 0.44
C LEU A 68 15.74 9.01 1.23
N TYR A 69 15.56 8.95 2.55
CA TYR A 69 16.54 8.40 3.48
C TYR A 69 15.89 7.31 4.32
N ASP A 70 16.59 6.21 4.55
CA ASP A 70 16.09 5.16 5.43
C ASP A 70 15.84 5.72 6.83
N SER A 71 14.67 5.44 7.39
CA SER A 71 14.23 5.96 8.67
C SER A 71 14.25 4.94 9.79
N VAL A 72 14.37 3.64 9.49
CA VAL A 72 14.08 2.56 10.45
C VAL A 72 14.98 2.64 11.68
N GLU A 73 16.30 2.68 11.49
CA GLU A 73 17.25 2.78 12.59
C GLU A 73 17.07 4.06 13.39
N THR A 74 16.86 5.19 12.71
CA THR A 74 16.62 6.49 13.35
C THR A 74 15.35 6.48 14.19
N LEU A 75 14.27 5.88 13.68
CA LEU A 75 13.01 5.77 14.42
C LEU A 75 13.15 4.94 15.69
N HIS A 76 13.93 3.85 15.67
CA HIS A 76 14.22 3.07 16.88
C HIS A 76 15.02 3.89 17.88
N LYS A 77 16.09 4.56 17.46
CA LYS A 77 16.88 5.45 18.36
C LYS A 77 16.01 6.56 18.98
N LEU A 78 15.15 7.18 18.19
CA LEU A 78 14.21 8.18 18.70
C LEU A 78 13.19 7.58 19.67
N ASN A 79 12.71 6.36 19.41
CA ASN A 79 11.79 5.67 20.31
C ASN A 79 12.43 5.38 21.67
N ASP A 80 13.68 4.95 21.67
CA ASP A 80 14.42 4.62 22.91
C ASP A 80 14.76 5.87 23.73
N ALA A 81 14.82 7.04 23.08
CA ALA A 81 15.09 8.32 23.72
C ALA A 81 13.82 9.09 24.15
N ILE A 82 12.63 8.51 24.02
CA ILE A 82 11.37 9.14 24.46
C ILE A 82 11.35 9.26 25.98
N ASP A 83 11.14 10.49 26.48
CA ASP A 83 10.99 10.78 27.91
C ASP A 83 9.58 10.46 28.45
N SER A 84 9.35 10.76 29.73
CA SER A 84 8.05 10.57 30.40
C SER A 84 6.92 11.41 29.81
N ASP A 85 7.24 12.55 29.16
CA ASP A 85 6.30 13.45 28.52
C ASP A 85 6.04 13.10 27.04
N LEU A 86 6.53 11.94 26.60
CA LEU A 86 6.44 11.44 25.20
C LEU A 86 7.18 12.34 24.20
N ARG A 87 8.24 13.02 24.65
CA ARG A 87 9.07 13.88 23.80
C ARG A 87 10.40 13.20 23.49
N VAL A 88 10.98 13.55 22.35
CA VAL A 88 12.34 13.19 21.97
C VAL A 88 13.27 14.40 22.14
N PRO A 89 14.56 14.22 22.48
CA PRO A 89 15.53 15.32 22.49
C PRO A 89 15.57 16.06 21.15
N THR A 90 15.56 17.39 21.17
CA THR A 90 15.48 18.22 19.97
C THR A 90 16.68 18.04 19.04
N ASP A 91 17.86 17.77 19.59
CA ASP A 91 19.10 17.50 18.87
C ASP A 91 19.10 16.16 18.13
N MET A 92 18.23 15.23 18.53
CA MET A 92 18.04 13.95 17.84
C MET A 92 17.06 14.03 16.64
N ILE A 93 16.32 15.14 16.48
CA ILE A 93 15.40 15.31 15.35
C ILE A 93 16.20 15.29 14.04
N PRO A 94 15.91 14.35 13.10
CA PRO A 94 16.67 14.23 11.87
C PRO A 94 16.63 15.50 11.03
N ARG A 95 17.79 15.91 10.51
CA ARG A 95 17.95 17.09 9.67
C ARG A 95 18.36 16.72 8.26
N CYS A 96 17.83 17.45 7.29
CA CYS A 96 18.17 17.28 5.88
C CYS A 96 19.67 17.59 5.66
N PRO A 97 20.45 16.66 5.07
CA PRO A 97 21.88 16.85 4.87
C PRO A 97 22.19 17.93 3.82
N LYS A 98 21.19 18.39 3.05
CA LYS A 98 21.39 19.43 2.02
C LYS A 98 21.01 20.83 2.48
N CYS A 99 19.92 20.99 3.24
CA CYS A 99 19.43 22.32 3.62
C CYS A 99 19.25 22.53 5.12
N GLY A 100 19.49 21.50 5.96
CA GLY A 100 19.34 21.60 7.42
C GLY A 100 17.89 21.61 7.93
N ALA A 101 16.88 21.64 7.05
CA ALA A 101 15.48 21.55 7.46
C ALA A 101 15.19 20.22 8.15
N GLU A 102 14.15 20.15 8.96
CA GLU A 102 13.73 18.91 9.58
C GLU A 102 13.35 17.86 8.55
N MET A 103 13.57 16.60 8.91
CA MET A 103 13.11 15.47 8.10
C MET A 103 11.73 15.02 8.59
N GLU A 104 10.89 14.61 7.67
CA GLU A 104 9.57 14.05 7.95
C GLU A 104 9.44 12.66 7.33
N PRO A 105 8.59 11.79 7.87
CA PRO A 105 8.26 10.53 7.22
C PRO A 105 7.72 10.75 5.80
N TRP A 106 8.15 9.94 4.86
CA TRP A 106 7.67 9.98 3.48
C TRP A 106 6.30 9.31 3.36
N VAL A 107 5.29 9.99 3.87
CA VAL A 107 3.89 9.55 3.81
C VAL A 107 2.99 10.69 3.39
N ARG A 108 1.83 10.38 2.81
CA ARG A 108 0.89 11.38 2.29
C ARG A 108 0.55 12.42 3.35
N SER A 109 0.96 13.64 3.08
CA SER A 109 0.76 14.84 3.89
C SER A 109 0.75 16.07 2.98
N TRP A 110 0.60 17.27 3.54
CA TRP A 110 0.69 18.53 2.78
C TRP A 110 2.06 18.77 2.15
N VAL A 111 3.11 18.20 2.72
CA VAL A 111 4.50 18.30 2.24
C VAL A 111 5.01 17.03 1.58
N PHE A 112 4.12 16.10 1.25
CA PHE A 112 4.51 14.83 0.62
C PHE A 112 5.31 15.06 -0.66
N LEU A 113 6.47 14.39 -0.75
CA LEU A 113 7.39 14.51 -1.88
C LEU A 113 6.95 13.57 -3.02
N GLU A 114 6.33 14.14 -4.05
CA GLU A 114 6.02 13.45 -5.31
C GLU A 114 7.25 13.45 -6.25
N GLY A 115 8.39 13.03 -5.69
CA GLY A 115 9.68 12.98 -6.35
C GLY A 115 9.89 11.75 -7.22
N ARG A 116 11.17 11.40 -7.45
CA ARG A 116 11.55 10.26 -8.30
C ARG A 116 10.91 8.96 -7.85
N LYS A 117 10.99 8.61 -6.56
CA LYS A 117 10.43 7.35 -6.03
C LYS A 117 8.92 7.24 -6.27
N TYR A 118 8.17 8.32 -6.04
CA TYR A 118 6.73 8.35 -6.30
C TYR A 118 6.43 8.09 -7.78
N ARG A 119 7.14 8.75 -8.70
CA ARG A 119 6.97 8.53 -10.15
C ARG A 119 7.35 7.10 -10.57
N GLU A 120 8.38 6.51 -9.96
CA GLU A 120 8.79 5.13 -10.19
C GLU A 120 7.67 4.14 -9.79
N GLU A 121 7.01 4.36 -8.63
CA GLU A 121 5.89 3.53 -8.19
C GLU A 121 4.73 3.54 -9.20
N HIS A 122 4.36 4.72 -9.71
CA HIS A 122 3.34 4.84 -10.75
C HIS A 122 3.77 4.23 -12.09
N SER A 123 5.03 4.40 -12.47
CA SER A 123 5.56 3.85 -13.72
C SER A 123 5.55 2.31 -13.72
N LYS A 124 5.90 1.67 -12.61
CA LYS A 124 5.84 0.20 -12.46
C LYS A 124 4.40 -0.32 -12.64
N LEU A 125 3.43 0.32 -11.97
CA LEU A 125 2.02 -0.02 -12.10
C LEU A 125 1.54 0.11 -13.55
N ASN A 126 1.82 1.26 -14.17
CA ASN A 126 1.42 1.52 -15.56
C ASN A 126 2.03 0.51 -16.52
N ALA A 127 3.30 0.16 -16.36
CA ALA A 127 3.97 -0.86 -17.18
C ALA A 127 3.29 -2.24 -17.04
N PHE A 128 2.90 -2.63 -15.83
CA PHE A 128 2.15 -3.87 -15.61
C PHE A 128 0.79 -3.84 -16.29
N LEU A 129 0.03 -2.77 -16.17
CA LEU A 129 -1.29 -2.61 -16.79
C LEU A 129 -1.19 -2.65 -18.32
N GLN A 130 -0.25 -1.90 -18.91
CA GLN A 130 -0.04 -1.88 -20.36
C GLN A 130 0.32 -3.27 -20.92
N LYS A 131 1.19 -4.01 -20.23
CA LYS A 131 1.56 -5.38 -20.63
C LYS A 131 0.39 -6.37 -20.61
N ASN A 132 -0.67 -6.06 -19.86
CA ASN A 132 -1.78 -6.97 -19.63
C ASN A 132 -3.13 -6.46 -20.14
N ILE A 133 -3.19 -5.33 -20.85
CA ILE A 133 -4.42 -4.66 -21.27
C ILE A 133 -5.38 -5.55 -22.12
N HIS A 134 -4.84 -6.53 -22.87
CA HIS A 134 -5.61 -7.47 -23.70
C HIS A 134 -5.78 -8.85 -23.04
N LYS A 135 -5.51 -8.94 -21.73
CA LYS A 135 -5.66 -10.20 -20.96
C LYS A 135 -6.86 -10.11 -20.03
N LYS A 136 -7.30 -11.27 -19.54
CA LYS A 136 -8.27 -11.30 -18.44
C LYS A 136 -7.62 -10.73 -17.18
N ILE A 137 -8.16 -9.63 -16.67
CA ILE A 137 -7.66 -8.95 -15.46
C ILE A 137 -8.73 -8.98 -14.39
N LEU A 138 -8.34 -9.40 -13.20
CA LEU A 138 -9.12 -9.22 -11.98
C LEU A 138 -8.57 -8.01 -11.20
N PHE A 139 -9.38 -6.97 -11.03
CA PHE A 139 -9.14 -5.90 -10.09
C PHE A 139 -9.74 -6.31 -8.74
N LEU A 140 -8.89 -6.77 -7.83
CA LEU A 140 -9.28 -7.19 -6.49
C LEU A 140 -9.02 -6.06 -5.51
N GLU A 141 -10.08 -5.52 -4.93
CA GLU A 141 -10.02 -4.46 -3.92
C GLU A 141 -10.25 -5.05 -2.52
N LEU A 142 -9.32 -4.77 -1.61
CA LEU A 142 -9.35 -5.25 -0.23
C LEU A 142 -9.37 -4.08 0.75
N GLY A 143 -10.52 -3.80 1.35
CA GLY A 143 -10.67 -2.88 2.49
C GLY A 143 -10.47 -1.40 2.17
N VAL A 144 -10.63 -0.95 0.94
CA VAL A 144 -10.57 0.49 0.61
C VAL A 144 -11.74 1.22 1.27
N GLY A 145 -11.41 2.25 2.04
CA GLY A 145 -12.39 3.09 2.72
C GLY A 145 -12.83 4.29 1.89
N ARG A 146 -13.89 4.98 2.35
CA ARG A 146 -14.48 6.15 1.66
C ARG A 146 -13.64 7.42 1.71
N MET A 147 -12.60 7.46 2.52
CA MET A 147 -11.79 8.68 2.67
C MET A 147 -10.89 8.95 1.48
N THR A 148 -10.43 7.91 0.78
CA THR A 148 -9.44 8.03 -0.31
C THR A 148 -9.77 7.12 -1.51
N PRO A 149 -11.01 7.12 -2.03
CA PRO A 149 -11.41 6.24 -3.14
C PRO A 149 -10.66 6.53 -4.44
N MET A 150 -10.19 7.78 -4.61
CA MET A 150 -9.48 8.24 -5.80
C MET A 150 -8.14 7.53 -6.06
N PHE A 151 -7.55 6.87 -5.08
CA PHE A 151 -6.25 6.22 -5.25
C PHE A 151 -6.34 4.78 -5.77
N ILE A 152 -7.39 4.04 -5.42
CA ILE A 152 -7.55 2.64 -5.83
C ILE A 152 -8.94 2.40 -6.40
N GLN A 153 -10.01 2.68 -5.65
CA GLN A 153 -11.37 2.30 -5.97
C GLN A 153 -11.85 2.88 -7.30
N GLU A 154 -11.81 4.20 -7.45
CA GLU A 154 -12.23 4.88 -8.68
C GLU A 154 -11.38 4.51 -9.90
N PRO A 155 -10.02 4.46 -9.83
CA PRO A 155 -9.19 3.91 -10.89
C PRO A 155 -9.55 2.48 -11.29
N PHE A 156 -9.81 1.58 -10.33
CA PHE A 156 -10.20 0.20 -10.61
C PHE A 156 -11.55 0.13 -11.31
N TRP A 157 -12.52 0.93 -10.90
CA TRP A 157 -13.81 1.02 -11.61
C TRP A 157 -13.64 1.47 -13.05
N ASN A 158 -12.85 2.51 -13.28
CA ASN A 158 -12.63 3.06 -14.62
C ASN A 158 -11.88 2.07 -15.53
N LEU A 159 -10.86 1.41 -15.01
CA LEU A 159 -10.10 0.38 -15.72
C LEU A 159 -10.99 -0.85 -16.01
N THR A 160 -11.80 -1.29 -15.05
CA THR A 160 -12.74 -2.40 -15.26
C THR A 160 -13.76 -2.08 -16.34
N TYR A 161 -14.25 -0.85 -16.37
CA TYR A 161 -15.19 -0.41 -17.41
C TYR A 161 -14.52 -0.37 -18.79
N ALA A 162 -13.28 0.16 -18.85
CA ALA A 162 -12.55 0.36 -20.11
C ALA A 162 -11.99 -0.94 -20.70
N TYR A 163 -11.58 -1.91 -19.89
CA TYR A 163 -10.96 -3.14 -20.38
C TYR A 163 -12.02 -4.19 -20.67
N PRO A 164 -12.04 -4.80 -21.88
CA PRO A 164 -13.10 -5.71 -22.29
C PRO A 164 -13.21 -6.95 -21.39
N ASP A 165 -12.08 -7.56 -21.04
CA ASP A 165 -12.00 -8.81 -20.26
C ASP A 165 -11.61 -8.58 -18.80
N ALA A 166 -11.92 -7.40 -18.25
CA ALA A 166 -11.69 -7.10 -16.85
C ALA A 166 -12.92 -7.45 -15.99
N PHE A 167 -12.63 -7.85 -14.75
CA PHE A 167 -13.62 -8.07 -13.70
C PHE A 167 -13.17 -7.40 -12.40
N TYR A 168 -14.10 -6.89 -11.62
CA TYR A 168 -13.83 -6.20 -10.36
C TYR A 168 -14.44 -6.97 -9.19
N ILE A 169 -13.66 -7.19 -8.14
CA ILE A 169 -14.16 -7.71 -6.86
C ILE A 169 -13.73 -6.77 -5.75
N THR A 170 -14.67 -6.32 -4.93
CA THR A 170 -14.40 -5.59 -3.70
C THR A 170 -14.82 -6.40 -2.48
N ILE A 171 -13.93 -6.46 -1.49
CA ILE A 171 -14.17 -7.15 -0.21
C ILE A 171 -14.01 -6.13 0.90
N ASN A 172 -15.11 -5.80 1.56
CA ASN A 172 -15.10 -4.85 2.66
C ASN A 172 -16.34 -5.09 3.54
N PRO A 173 -16.20 -5.26 4.87
CA PRO A 173 -17.34 -5.52 5.75
C PRO A 173 -18.36 -4.39 5.79
N LYS A 174 -17.94 -3.15 5.49
CA LYS A 174 -18.81 -1.95 5.57
C LYS A 174 -19.04 -1.29 4.21
N ASP A 175 -17.99 -1.13 3.43
CA ASP A 175 -17.95 -0.26 2.24
C ASP A 175 -17.67 -1.03 0.94
N ALA A 176 -18.16 -2.26 0.81
CA ALA A 176 -18.09 -2.99 -0.46
C ALA A 176 -19.04 -2.32 -1.47
N LEU A 177 -18.50 -1.46 -2.34
CA LEU A 177 -19.26 -0.68 -3.31
C LEU A 177 -19.07 -1.20 -4.72
N LEU A 178 -20.18 -1.46 -5.41
CA LEU A 178 -20.18 -1.82 -6.82
C LEU A 178 -21.05 -0.80 -7.60
N PRO A 179 -20.44 0.04 -8.45
CA PRO A 179 -21.20 0.96 -9.31
C PRO A 179 -22.15 0.22 -10.27
N GLU A 180 -23.32 0.80 -10.53
CA GLU A 180 -24.33 0.22 -11.44
C GLU A 180 -23.74 -0.14 -12.82
N LYS A 181 -22.84 0.71 -13.34
CA LYS A 181 -22.14 0.46 -14.62
C LYS A 181 -21.28 -0.82 -14.65
N LEU A 182 -20.95 -1.36 -13.47
CA LEU A 182 -20.13 -2.57 -13.32
C LEU A 182 -20.93 -3.80 -12.85
N LYS A 183 -22.25 -3.72 -12.74
CA LYS A 183 -23.10 -4.83 -12.23
C LYS A 183 -22.87 -6.17 -12.92
N ASN A 184 -22.53 -6.17 -14.21
CA ASN A 184 -22.25 -7.38 -15.00
C ASN A 184 -20.76 -7.73 -15.09
N LYS A 185 -19.89 -6.89 -14.51
CA LYS A 185 -18.42 -7.02 -14.54
C LYS A 185 -17.81 -6.95 -13.15
N GLY A 186 -18.58 -7.17 -12.08
CA GLY A 186 -18.07 -7.05 -10.72
C GLY A 186 -18.89 -7.77 -9.69
N LEU A 187 -18.31 -7.91 -8.51
CA LEU A 187 -18.89 -8.52 -7.32
C LEU A 187 -18.50 -7.71 -6.08
N ALA A 188 -19.47 -7.40 -5.23
CA ALA A 188 -19.25 -6.79 -3.92
C ALA A 188 -19.49 -7.83 -2.81
N ILE A 189 -18.48 -8.09 -2.00
CA ILE A 189 -18.53 -9.04 -0.89
C ILE A 189 -18.47 -8.26 0.43
N ARG A 190 -19.59 -8.20 1.14
CA ARG A 190 -19.70 -7.55 2.45
C ARG A 190 -19.36 -8.53 3.57
N GLU A 191 -18.07 -8.83 3.71
CA GLU A 191 -17.57 -9.78 4.70
C GLU A 191 -16.18 -9.35 5.16
N ASP A 192 -15.71 -9.94 6.27
CA ASP A 192 -14.34 -9.78 6.76
C ASP A 192 -13.33 -10.34 5.74
N ILE A 193 -12.30 -9.54 5.43
CA ILE A 193 -11.28 -9.89 4.44
C ILE A 193 -10.53 -11.15 4.84
N ALA A 194 -10.18 -11.31 6.12
CA ALA A 194 -9.45 -12.47 6.60
C ALA A 194 -10.24 -13.74 6.40
N LYS A 195 -11.55 -13.69 6.66
CA LYS A 195 -12.45 -14.84 6.44
C LYS A 195 -12.54 -15.20 4.96
N VAL A 196 -12.76 -14.20 4.08
CA VAL A 196 -12.87 -14.45 2.63
C VAL A 196 -11.57 -15.02 2.07
N LEU A 197 -10.41 -14.49 2.46
CA LEU A 197 -9.12 -15.01 2.00
C LEU A 197 -8.86 -16.43 2.51
N ALA A 198 -9.15 -16.71 3.80
CA ALA A 198 -9.00 -18.06 4.37
C ALA A 198 -9.88 -19.09 3.66
N ASP A 199 -11.13 -18.73 3.36
CA ASP A 199 -12.05 -19.62 2.63
C ASP A 199 -11.60 -19.80 1.17
N THR A 200 -11.19 -18.73 0.48
CA THR A 200 -10.67 -18.80 -0.89
C THR A 200 -9.45 -19.71 -0.99
N LYS A 201 -8.53 -19.63 -0.02
CA LYS A 201 -7.33 -20.47 0.02
C LYS A 201 -7.68 -21.98 0.09
N LYS A 202 -8.70 -22.36 0.87
CA LYS A 202 -9.15 -23.78 0.95
C LYS A 202 -9.55 -24.33 -0.42
N PHE A 203 -10.24 -23.52 -1.23
CA PHE A 203 -10.63 -23.92 -2.58
C PHE A 203 -9.46 -23.90 -3.58
N SER A 204 -8.45 -23.05 -3.38
CA SER A 204 -7.28 -22.99 -4.26
C SER A 204 -6.31 -24.18 -4.04
N GLY A 205 -6.27 -24.77 -2.83
CA GLY A 205 -5.43 -25.91 -2.48
C GLY A 205 -6.00 -27.28 -2.91
N GLY A 206 -7.27 -27.34 -3.25
CA GLY A 206 -7.93 -28.53 -3.77
C GLY A 206 -7.73 -28.68 -5.28
N LYS A 207 -6.58 -29.15 -5.72
CA LYS A 207 -6.49 -29.77 -7.04
C LYS A 207 -7.33 -31.05 -6.97
N MET A 208 -8.52 -31.05 -7.61
CA MET A 208 -9.18 -32.28 -8.02
C MET A 208 -8.30 -33.04 -9.01
#